data_474401d4a8e393437b8b97538230b74c
#
_entry.id   474401d4a8e393437b8b97538230b74c
#
_cell.length_a   1.000
_cell.length_b   1.000
_cell.length_c   1.000
_cell.angle_alpha   90.00
_cell.angle_beta   90.00
_cell.angle_gamma   90.00
#
_symmetry.space_group_name_H-M   'P 1'
#
loop_
_entity.id
_entity.type
_entity.pdbx_description
1 polymer ?
#
loop_
_entity_poly.entity_id
_entity_poly.type
_entity_poly.pdbx_seq_one_letter_code
_entity_poly.pdbx_strand_id
1 'polypeptide(L)'
;MNRNVSTFIGCENEYSESEIVLFGAPFDCTTSFRPGTRFASSAMRTESIGIETYSPYQDRDLTDTKIFDCGDLELPLGDTEQVLSIIEDFAAEIIKENKTPVMIGGEHLVTLGGVRACYDKYGDDLRIIHFDAHTDLRDEMFGVELSHATVIRRCSELLGDKK
;
A
#
# COMPACT_ATOMS: atom_id res chain seq x y z
N MET A 1 12.21 -2.95 13.01
CA MET A 1 12.10 -1.83 12.03
C MET A 1 12.59 -0.54 12.65
N ASN A 2 13.19 0.32 11.85
CA ASN A 2 13.61 1.64 12.31
C ASN A 2 12.46 2.64 12.18
N ARG A 3 12.32 3.50 13.18
CA ARG A 3 11.33 4.58 13.17
C ARG A 3 11.73 5.66 12.17
N ASN A 4 10.79 6.14 11.36
CA ASN A 4 11.01 7.30 10.50
C ASN A 4 10.99 8.59 11.34
N VAL A 5 11.74 9.59 10.91
CA VAL A 5 11.76 10.91 11.60
C VAL A 5 10.47 11.68 11.34
N SER A 6 9.86 11.53 10.14
CA SER A 6 8.57 12.12 9.78
C SER A 6 7.53 11.02 9.67
N THR A 7 6.55 11.02 10.57
CA THR A 7 5.45 10.06 10.62
C THR A 7 4.13 10.73 10.25
N PHE A 8 3.16 9.95 9.84
CA PHE A 8 1.78 10.40 9.76
C PHE A 8 1.27 10.71 11.18
N ILE A 9 0.47 11.79 11.34
CA ILE A 9 -0.06 12.19 12.65
C ILE A 9 -0.79 11.03 13.33
N GLY A 10 -0.52 10.80 14.61
CA GLY A 10 -1.14 9.70 15.36
C GLY A 10 -0.55 8.30 15.11
N CYS A 11 0.52 8.18 14.30
CA CYS A 11 1.15 6.91 13.95
C CYS A 11 2.57 6.73 14.55
N GLU A 12 2.79 7.24 15.75
CA GLU A 12 4.11 7.29 16.41
C GLU A 12 4.34 6.16 17.43
N ASN A 13 3.46 5.16 17.49
CA ASN A 13 3.63 4.03 18.40
C ASN A 13 4.92 3.24 18.10
N GLU A 14 5.43 2.53 19.08
CA GLU A 14 6.53 1.60 18.85
C GLU A 14 6.06 0.37 18.05
N TYR A 15 6.93 -0.16 17.18
CA TYR A 15 6.59 -1.31 16.34
C TYR A 15 6.10 -2.52 17.14
N SER A 16 6.75 -2.80 18.28
CA SER A 16 6.39 -3.93 19.16
C SER A 16 4.99 -3.83 19.77
N GLU A 17 4.45 -2.62 19.89
CA GLU A 17 3.13 -2.35 20.48
C GLU A 17 2.04 -2.15 19.42
N SER A 18 2.45 -1.99 18.14
CA SER A 18 1.51 -1.68 17.07
C SER A 18 0.73 -2.89 16.59
N GLU A 19 -0.51 -2.66 16.20
CA GLU A 19 -1.40 -3.60 15.52
C GLU A 19 -1.45 -3.35 14.01
N ILE A 20 -1.15 -2.11 13.62
CA ILE A 20 -1.14 -1.64 12.24
C ILE A 20 0.25 -1.09 11.91
N VAL A 21 0.75 -1.40 10.74
CA VAL A 21 2.01 -0.85 10.21
C VAL A 21 1.73 -0.08 8.93
N LEU A 22 1.94 1.23 8.99
CA LEU A 22 1.85 2.14 7.86
C LEU A 22 3.20 2.21 7.14
N PHE A 23 3.19 2.09 5.82
CA PHE A 23 4.40 2.26 5.01
C PHE A 23 4.09 2.89 3.65
N GLY A 24 5.08 3.54 3.05
CA GLY A 24 5.00 4.10 1.71
C GLY A 24 5.62 3.19 0.66
N ALA A 25 5.01 3.13 -0.53
CA ALA A 25 5.54 2.46 -1.72
C ALA A 25 5.74 3.47 -2.86
N PRO A 26 6.83 4.26 -2.85
CA PRO A 26 7.06 5.41 -3.73
C PRO A 26 7.45 5.01 -5.15
N PHE A 27 6.53 4.44 -5.92
CA PHE A 27 6.71 3.98 -7.28
C PHE A 27 5.68 4.60 -8.23
N ASP A 28 6.10 5.07 -9.43
CA ASP A 28 5.22 5.65 -10.45
C ASP A 28 5.75 5.51 -11.89
N CYS A 29 6.52 4.44 -12.14
CA CYS A 29 7.19 4.26 -13.43
C CYS A 29 6.25 3.85 -14.57
N THR A 30 5.02 3.41 -14.30
CA THR A 30 4.05 2.98 -15.31
C THR A 30 2.88 3.97 -15.48
N THR A 31 2.91 5.12 -14.83
CA THR A 31 1.86 6.14 -14.98
C THR A 31 1.78 6.65 -16.42
N SER A 32 0.56 6.72 -16.96
CA SER A 32 0.30 7.19 -18.32
C SER A 32 0.23 8.72 -18.44
N PHE A 33 0.04 9.43 -17.31
CA PHE A 33 -0.10 10.87 -17.29
C PHE A 33 0.46 11.49 -16.00
N ARG A 34 1.40 12.41 -16.13
CA ARG A 34 2.01 13.19 -15.04
C ARG A 34 2.55 12.32 -13.90
N PRO A 35 3.74 11.74 -13.99
CA PRO A 35 4.39 11.07 -12.88
C PRO A 35 4.56 12.03 -11.69
N GLY A 36 4.67 11.49 -10.48
CA GLY A 36 4.80 12.28 -9.25
C GLY A 36 4.10 11.63 -8.06
N THR A 37 3.30 10.57 -8.27
CA THR A 37 2.65 9.84 -7.19
C THR A 37 3.65 9.16 -6.25
N ARG A 38 4.90 8.95 -6.68
CA ARG A 38 6.01 8.51 -5.81
C ARG A 38 6.27 9.45 -4.62
N PHE A 39 5.85 10.70 -4.69
CA PHE A 39 6.01 11.68 -3.61
C PHE A 39 4.81 11.73 -2.66
N ALA A 40 3.74 10.97 -2.95
CA ALA A 40 2.47 11.07 -2.22
C ALA A 40 2.61 10.69 -0.74
N SER A 41 3.29 9.60 -0.42
CA SER A 41 3.46 9.14 0.96
C SER A 41 4.18 10.18 1.83
N SER A 42 5.26 10.76 1.32
CA SER A 42 6.01 11.83 2.01
C SER A 42 5.18 13.12 2.14
N ALA A 43 4.47 13.52 1.09
CA ALA A 43 3.59 14.69 1.12
C ALA A 43 2.44 14.50 2.13
N MET A 44 1.80 13.33 2.13
CA MET A 44 0.71 13.02 3.07
C MET A 44 1.17 13.05 4.53
N ARG A 45 2.37 12.56 4.83
CA ARG A 45 2.94 12.68 6.19
C ARG A 45 3.14 14.13 6.60
N THR A 46 3.69 14.94 5.71
CA THR A 46 3.92 16.37 5.96
C THR A 46 2.61 17.11 6.19
N GLU A 47 1.62 16.90 5.34
CA GLU A 47 0.33 17.57 5.42
C GLU A 47 -0.56 17.03 6.56
N SER A 48 -0.33 15.80 7.00
CA SER A 48 -1.11 15.17 8.08
C SER A 48 -1.04 15.94 9.40
N ILE A 49 0.04 16.68 9.64
CA ILE A 49 0.21 17.50 10.86
C ILE A 49 -0.88 18.59 10.99
N GLY A 50 -1.46 18.99 9.87
CA GLY A 50 -2.51 20.01 9.80
C GLY A 50 -3.94 19.48 9.93
N ILE A 51 -4.15 18.17 10.11
CA ILE A 51 -5.48 17.58 10.22
C ILE A 51 -5.82 17.16 11.65
N GLU A 52 -7.13 16.99 11.91
CA GLU A 52 -7.64 16.47 13.18
C GLU A 52 -7.48 14.95 13.24
N THR A 53 -7.10 14.42 14.40
CA THR A 53 -7.07 12.98 14.64
C THR A 53 -8.43 12.41 15.03
N TYR A 54 -9.31 13.25 15.56
CA TYR A 54 -10.65 12.86 16.00
C TYR A 54 -11.66 12.84 14.85
N SER A 55 -12.41 11.74 14.75
CA SER A 55 -13.52 11.59 13.81
C SER A 55 -14.87 11.73 14.53
N PRO A 56 -15.60 12.83 14.33
CA PRO A 56 -16.92 13.02 14.95
C PRO A 56 -17.97 12.03 14.41
N TYR A 57 -17.78 11.48 13.23
CA TYR A 57 -18.69 10.48 12.65
C TYR A 57 -18.56 9.10 13.30
N GLN A 58 -17.38 8.78 13.80
CA GLN A 58 -17.07 7.49 14.43
C GLN A 58 -16.98 7.60 15.95
N ASP A 59 -16.94 8.83 16.49
CA ASP A 59 -16.69 9.14 17.90
C ASP A 59 -15.40 8.43 18.40
N ARG A 60 -14.33 8.57 17.61
CA ARG A 60 -13.02 7.94 17.85
C ARG A 60 -11.88 8.88 17.50
N ASP A 61 -10.80 8.74 18.22
CA ASP A 61 -9.53 9.39 17.91
C ASP A 61 -8.56 8.39 17.27
N LEU A 62 -7.79 8.82 16.26
CA LEU A 62 -6.78 7.98 15.62
C LEU A 62 -5.71 7.52 16.62
N THR A 63 -5.42 8.35 17.64
CA THR A 63 -4.45 8.03 18.68
C THR A 63 -4.87 6.89 19.60
N ASP A 64 -6.16 6.48 19.57
CA ASP A 64 -6.65 5.28 20.26
C ASP A 64 -6.23 3.99 19.53
N THR A 65 -5.73 4.10 18.29
CA THR A 65 -5.30 2.98 17.46
C THR A 65 -3.77 2.88 17.47
N LYS A 66 -3.25 1.72 17.74
CA LYS A 66 -1.80 1.49 17.80
C LYS A 66 -1.21 1.30 16.41
N ILE A 67 -0.74 2.40 15.82
CA ILE A 67 -0.16 2.44 14.47
C ILE A 67 1.32 2.82 14.56
N PHE A 68 2.16 2.04 13.89
CA PHE A 68 3.55 2.36 13.64
C PHE A 68 3.72 2.79 12.18
N ASP A 69 4.24 3.99 11.94
CA ASP A 69 4.63 4.43 10.60
C ASP A 69 6.14 4.15 10.40
N CYS A 70 6.47 3.24 9.50
CA CYS A 70 7.85 2.85 9.22
C CYS A 70 8.53 3.68 8.12
N GLY A 71 7.82 4.65 7.52
CA GLY A 71 8.34 5.44 6.42
C GLY A 71 8.16 4.78 5.07
N ASP A 72 8.96 5.20 4.10
CA ASP A 72 8.91 4.72 2.72
C ASP A 72 9.88 3.58 2.49
N LEU A 73 9.48 2.62 1.66
CA LEU A 73 10.35 1.58 1.15
C LEU A 73 11.40 2.17 0.19
N GLU A 74 12.61 1.64 0.23
CA GLU A 74 13.62 1.89 -0.80
C GLU A 74 13.36 0.98 -2.00
N LEU A 75 12.85 1.56 -3.09
CA LEU A 75 12.45 0.82 -4.28
C LEU A 75 13.41 1.09 -5.44
N PRO A 76 13.82 0.06 -6.21
CA PRO A 76 14.69 0.22 -7.36
C PRO A 76 14.00 0.96 -8.51
N LEU A 77 14.79 1.64 -9.32
CA LEU A 77 14.30 2.31 -10.52
C LEU A 77 14.22 1.31 -11.69
N GLY A 78 13.08 1.27 -12.37
CA GLY A 78 12.94 0.62 -13.68
C GLY A 78 12.74 -0.90 -13.67
N ASP A 79 12.81 -1.57 -12.53
CA ASP A 79 12.48 -2.99 -12.40
C ASP A 79 11.17 -3.17 -11.65
N THR A 80 10.09 -3.23 -12.40
CA THR A 80 8.71 -3.30 -11.85
C THR A 80 8.48 -4.57 -11.04
N GLU A 81 8.96 -5.74 -11.49
CA GLU A 81 8.76 -6.99 -10.77
C GLU A 81 9.57 -7.03 -9.47
N GLN A 82 10.78 -6.50 -9.48
CA GLN A 82 11.57 -6.37 -8.26
C GLN A 82 10.89 -5.42 -7.24
N VAL A 83 10.28 -4.33 -7.71
CA VAL A 83 9.48 -3.43 -6.85
C VAL A 83 8.32 -4.19 -6.21
N LEU A 84 7.56 -4.95 -7.00
CA LEU A 84 6.44 -5.73 -6.50
C LEU A 84 6.88 -6.79 -5.48
N SER A 85 8.00 -7.48 -5.73
CA SER A 85 8.57 -8.45 -4.81
C SER A 85 8.99 -7.81 -3.47
N ILE A 86 9.63 -6.64 -3.48
CA ILE A 86 9.99 -5.93 -2.25
C ILE A 86 8.75 -5.55 -1.43
N ILE A 87 7.69 -5.07 -2.09
CA ILE A 87 6.43 -4.72 -1.42
C ILE A 87 5.76 -5.97 -0.84
N GLU A 88 5.73 -7.07 -1.60
CA GLU A 88 5.21 -8.37 -1.20
C GLU A 88 5.93 -8.90 0.04
N ASP A 89 7.25 -8.98 0.01
CA ASP A 89 8.08 -9.47 1.11
C ASP A 89 7.87 -8.62 2.38
N PHE A 90 7.84 -7.30 2.23
CA PHE A 90 7.65 -6.39 3.35
C PHE A 90 6.26 -6.52 3.99
N ALA A 91 5.20 -6.58 3.16
CA ALA A 91 3.83 -6.80 3.64
C ALA A 91 3.67 -8.18 4.28
N ALA A 92 4.31 -9.22 3.72
CA ALA A 92 4.30 -10.57 4.28
C ALA A 92 4.96 -10.65 5.66
N GLU A 93 6.07 -9.92 5.89
CA GLU A 93 6.70 -9.82 7.22
C GLU A 93 5.73 -9.23 8.25
N ILE A 94 5.02 -8.16 7.91
CA ILE A 94 4.02 -7.53 8.78
C ILE A 94 2.89 -8.52 9.11
N ILE A 95 2.35 -9.19 8.09
CA ILE A 95 1.27 -10.17 8.23
C ILE A 95 1.70 -11.37 9.09
N LYS A 96 2.94 -11.83 8.94
CA LYS A 96 3.52 -12.93 9.72
C LYS A 96 3.54 -12.64 11.22
N GLU A 97 3.72 -11.38 11.59
CA GLU A 97 3.65 -10.92 12.99
C GLU A 97 2.22 -10.63 13.48
N ASN A 98 1.20 -11.03 12.71
CA ASN A 98 -0.22 -10.79 12.97
C ASN A 98 -0.58 -9.30 13.07
N LYS A 99 0.12 -8.45 12.34
CA LYS A 99 -0.18 -7.03 12.20
C LYS A 99 -0.85 -6.77 10.85
N THR A 100 -1.56 -5.66 10.75
CA THR A 100 -2.23 -5.23 9.52
C THR A 100 -1.34 -4.28 8.73
N PRO A 101 -0.93 -4.62 7.49
CA PRO A 101 -0.23 -3.68 6.63
C PRO A 101 -1.18 -2.63 6.06
N VAL A 102 -0.79 -1.37 6.11
CA VAL A 102 -1.45 -0.24 5.44
C VAL A 102 -0.44 0.45 4.55
N MET A 103 -0.66 0.44 3.25
CA MET A 103 0.26 0.99 2.28
C MET A 103 -0.26 2.31 1.70
N ILE A 104 0.57 3.36 1.75
CA ILE A 104 0.37 4.56 0.94
C ILE A 104 1.16 4.37 -0.35
N GLY A 105 0.46 4.22 -1.46
CA GLY A 105 1.11 4.03 -2.74
C GLY A 105 1.76 5.30 -3.26
N GLY A 106 2.50 5.08 -4.24
CA GLY A 106 2.74 5.59 -5.53
C GLY A 106 1.55 5.38 -6.48
N GLU A 107 1.80 4.73 -7.58
CA GLU A 107 0.75 4.39 -8.54
C GLU A 107 0.01 3.11 -8.15
N HIS A 108 -1.10 2.84 -8.84
CA HIS A 108 -1.99 1.73 -8.49
C HIS A 108 -1.34 0.34 -8.59
N LEU A 109 -0.35 0.16 -9.45
CA LEU A 109 0.32 -1.13 -9.62
C LEU A 109 0.92 -1.69 -8.32
N VAL A 110 1.37 -0.83 -7.38
CA VAL A 110 1.96 -1.27 -6.11
C VAL A 110 1.00 -2.12 -5.28
N THR A 111 -0.32 -1.98 -5.49
CA THR A 111 -1.35 -2.80 -4.86
C THR A 111 -1.14 -4.30 -5.10
N LEU A 112 -0.62 -4.69 -6.27
CA LEU A 112 -0.39 -6.10 -6.60
C LEU A 112 0.60 -6.77 -5.62
N GLY A 113 1.66 -6.08 -5.22
CA GLY A 113 2.61 -6.61 -4.22
C GLY A 113 1.92 -6.88 -2.87
N GLY A 114 1.12 -5.94 -2.37
CA GLY A 114 0.34 -6.13 -1.14
C GLY A 114 -0.69 -7.25 -1.24
N VAL A 115 -1.36 -7.38 -2.40
CA VAL A 115 -2.34 -8.46 -2.64
C VAL A 115 -1.66 -9.82 -2.70
N ARG A 116 -0.47 -9.95 -3.30
CA ARG A 116 0.33 -11.19 -3.31
C ARG A 116 0.63 -11.65 -1.87
N ALA A 117 1.12 -10.77 -1.02
CA ALA A 117 1.38 -11.07 0.39
C ALA A 117 0.12 -11.53 1.16
N CYS A 118 -1.01 -10.87 0.92
CA CYS A 118 -2.29 -11.26 1.50
C CYS A 118 -2.76 -12.62 0.99
N TYR A 119 -2.59 -12.89 -0.31
CA TYR A 119 -2.99 -14.16 -0.90
C TYR A 119 -2.18 -15.33 -0.36
N ASP A 120 -0.89 -15.15 -0.14
CA ASP A 120 -0.02 -16.18 0.48
C ASP A 120 -0.50 -16.56 1.89
N LYS A 121 -1.07 -15.62 2.63
CA LYS A 121 -1.60 -15.86 3.98
C LYS A 121 -3.02 -16.41 3.99
N TYR A 122 -3.91 -15.85 3.17
CA TYR A 122 -5.35 -16.09 3.25
C TYR A 122 -5.89 -16.99 2.12
N GLY A 123 -5.10 -17.19 1.06
CA GLY A 123 -5.46 -18.04 -0.06
C GLY A 123 -6.84 -17.73 -0.63
N ASP A 124 -7.62 -18.77 -0.75
CA ASP A 124 -8.97 -18.70 -1.32
C ASP A 124 -9.99 -17.91 -0.51
N ASP A 125 -9.70 -17.56 0.73
CA ASP A 125 -10.57 -16.73 1.59
C ASP A 125 -10.39 -15.23 1.34
N LEU A 126 -9.32 -14.81 0.63
CA LEU A 126 -9.07 -13.40 0.31
C LEU A 126 -10.16 -12.84 -0.61
N ARG A 127 -10.60 -11.63 -0.32
CA ARG A 127 -11.51 -10.82 -1.14
C ARG A 127 -10.95 -9.43 -1.30
N ILE A 128 -11.15 -8.84 -2.49
CA ILE A 128 -10.74 -7.46 -2.79
C ILE A 128 -11.98 -6.59 -2.89
N ILE A 129 -11.96 -5.46 -2.20
CA ILE A 129 -12.92 -4.38 -2.39
C ILE A 129 -12.15 -3.22 -3.02
N HIS A 130 -12.54 -2.84 -4.23
CA HIS A 130 -11.87 -1.83 -5.03
C HIS A 130 -12.74 -0.59 -5.18
N PHE A 131 -12.26 0.56 -4.66
CA PHE A 131 -12.91 1.86 -4.80
C PHE A 131 -12.08 2.72 -5.74
N ASP A 132 -12.50 2.83 -6.99
CA ASP A 132 -11.78 3.55 -8.04
C ASP A 132 -12.74 4.06 -9.10
N ALA A 133 -12.36 5.12 -9.81
CA ALA A 133 -13.07 5.62 -10.99
C ALA A 133 -12.90 4.72 -12.22
N HIS A 134 -11.89 3.84 -12.23
CA HIS A 134 -11.54 2.93 -13.31
C HIS A 134 -11.59 1.48 -12.83
N THR A 135 -11.69 0.54 -13.76
CA THR A 135 -11.72 -0.89 -13.43
C THR A 135 -10.33 -1.53 -13.36
N ASP A 136 -9.35 -0.96 -14.05
CA ASP A 136 -7.96 -1.43 -14.18
C ASP A 136 -7.84 -2.92 -14.55
N LEU A 137 -8.78 -3.34 -15.43
CA LEU A 137 -8.90 -4.72 -15.92
C LEU A 137 -8.30 -4.92 -17.33
N ARG A 138 -7.51 -3.97 -17.81
CA ARG A 138 -6.84 -4.14 -19.11
C ARG A 138 -5.89 -5.32 -19.07
N ASP A 139 -5.76 -6.00 -20.19
CA ASP A 139 -4.78 -7.08 -20.36
C ASP A 139 -3.37 -6.50 -20.40
N GLU A 140 -3.22 -5.44 -21.18
CA GLU A 140 -1.98 -4.68 -21.29
C GLU A 140 -2.25 -3.17 -21.40
N MET A 141 -1.24 -2.36 -21.16
CA MET A 141 -1.20 -0.93 -21.41
C MET A 141 0.11 -0.56 -22.07
N PHE A 142 0.04 -0.05 -23.33
CA PHE A 142 1.22 0.25 -24.15
C PHE A 142 2.22 -0.91 -24.29
N GLY A 143 1.73 -2.15 -24.40
CA GLY A 143 2.53 -3.36 -24.52
C GLY A 143 3.12 -3.86 -23.21
N VAL A 144 2.63 -3.36 -22.06
CA VAL A 144 3.10 -3.75 -20.73
C VAL A 144 1.94 -4.36 -19.93
N GLU A 145 2.15 -5.58 -19.43
CA GLU A 145 1.17 -6.29 -18.60
C GLU A 145 1.13 -5.82 -17.15
N LEU A 146 2.26 -5.30 -16.64
CA LEU A 146 2.36 -4.77 -15.29
C LEU A 146 2.32 -3.24 -15.31
N SER A 147 1.14 -2.67 -15.14
CA SER A 147 0.91 -1.23 -15.12
C SER A 147 -0.25 -0.86 -14.20
N HIS A 148 -0.36 0.44 -13.90
CA HIS A 148 -1.48 0.98 -13.14
C HIS A 148 -2.85 0.59 -13.72
N ALA A 149 -2.98 0.46 -15.05
CA ALA A 149 -4.25 0.17 -15.73
C ALA A 149 -4.59 -1.32 -15.84
N THR A 150 -3.70 -2.21 -15.35
CA THR A 150 -3.84 -3.66 -15.45
C THR A 150 -3.84 -4.35 -14.09
N VAL A 151 -3.64 -3.59 -13.01
CA VAL A 151 -3.39 -4.13 -11.67
C VAL A 151 -4.52 -5.03 -11.17
N ILE A 152 -5.79 -4.62 -11.33
CA ILE A 152 -6.94 -5.41 -10.89
C ILE A 152 -7.10 -6.68 -11.74
N ARG A 153 -6.74 -6.63 -13.02
CA ARG A 153 -6.65 -7.83 -13.85
C ARG A 153 -5.62 -8.82 -13.28
N ARG A 154 -4.43 -8.37 -12.94
CA ARG A 154 -3.39 -9.22 -12.32
C ARG A 154 -3.82 -9.78 -10.97
N CYS A 155 -4.50 -8.98 -10.14
CA CYS A 155 -5.09 -9.45 -8.89
C CYS A 155 -6.17 -10.52 -9.13
N SER A 156 -7.05 -10.31 -10.13
CA SER A 156 -8.10 -11.27 -10.49
C SER A 156 -7.53 -12.62 -10.97
N GLU A 157 -6.47 -12.59 -11.77
CA GLU A 157 -5.78 -13.80 -12.22
C GLU A 157 -5.14 -14.57 -11.05
N LEU A 158 -4.57 -13.86 -10.07
CA LEU A 158 -4.02 -14.48 -8.86
C LEU A 158 -5.11 -15.15 -8.01
N LEU A 159 -6.26 -14.48 -7.83
CA LEU A 159 -7.33 -14.96 -6.95
C LEU A 159 -8.29 -15.95 -7.64
N GLY A 160 -8.28 -15.99 -8.96
CA GLY A 160 -9.28 -16.69 -9.78
C GLY A 160 -10.54 -15.86 -10.00
N ASP A 161 -11.20 -16.04 -11.14
CA ASP A 161 -12.26 -15.21 -11.73
C ASP A 161 -13.52 -14.97 -10.88
N LYS A 162 -13.58 -15.41 -9.66
CA LYS A 162 -14.80 -15.35 -8.81
C LYS A 162 -14.64 -14.64 -7.49
N LYS A 163 -13.55 -13.89 -7.28
CA LYS A 163 -13.24 -13.34 -5.95
C LYS A 163 -13.05 -11.84 -5.94
#